data_ce7ee01832ca1294ee779d00e9eb625e
#
_entry.id   ce7ee01832ca1294ee779d00e9eb625e
#
_cell.length_a   1.000
_cell.length_b   1.000
_cell.length_c   1.000
_cell.angle_alpha   90.00
_cell.angle_beta   90.00
_cell.angle_gamma   90.00
#
_symmetry.space_group_name_H-M   'P 1'
#
loop_
_entity.id
_entity.type
_entity.pdbx_description
1 polymer ?
#
loop_
_entity_poly.entity_id
_entity_poly.type
_entity_poly.pdbx_seq_one_letter_code
_entity_poly.pdbx_strand_id
1 'polypeptide(L)'
;LGPGTGQATDPILHTGCEYCAIELGEHLTAAMLRKYGAFPNFSILNDDFITYDFGGKTFDVIYSAATIQWIPESIAFTKTFDLLKPGGTLAMMRTQSDYKTPNEALYDRIQEVYAAYFKPEAAYVYKQGGFPYANAPLYGFTGFEERRYYGKREFNAEEYVSFVGTHCDHIVLPEPYRSRFFDGLRKAVEDAG
;
A
#
# COMPACT_ATOMS: atom_id res chain seq x y z
N LEU A 1 -4.75 4.39 -8.12
CA LEU A 1 -3.74 5.24 -7.51
C LEU A 1 -2.70 4.38 -6.79
N GLY A 2 -1.41 4.49 -7.18
CA GLY A 2 -0.30 3.74 -6.64
C GLY A 2 -0.47 2.22 -6.73
N PRO A 3 -0.57 1.64 -7.95
CA PRO A 3 -0.87 0.23 -8.12
C PRO A 3 0.25 -0.70 -7.63
N GLY A 4 1.45 -0.20 -7.39
CA GLY A 4 2.61 -0.99 -7.04
C GLY A 4 2.95 -2.03 -8.12
N THR A 5 2.96 -3.31 -7.75
CA THR A 5 3.16 -4.42 -8.71
C THR A 5 1.84 -5.00 -9.23
N GLY A 6 0.70 -4.34 -8.98
CA GLY A 6 -0.58 -4.62 -9.62
C GLY A 6 -1.44 -5.70 -8.96
N GLN A 7 -1.28 -5.97 -7.66
CA GLN A 7 -2.08 -6.98 -6.96
C GLN A 7 -3.58 -6.73 -7.03
N ALA A 8 -4.00 -5.46 -6.93
CA ALA A 8 -5.40 -5.07 -7.02
C ALA A 8 -5.84 -4.71 -8.47
N THR A 9 -4.92 -4.70 -9.43
CA THR A 9 -5.20 -4.30 -10.82
C THR A 9 -5.91 -5.39 -11.61
N ASP A 10 -5.46 -6.61 -11.44
CA ASP A 10 -5.86 -7.75 -12.28
C ASP A 10 -7.39 -7.94 -12.37
N PRO A 11 -8.12 -8.07 -11.26
CA PRO A 11 -9.57 -8.28 -11.32
C PRO A 11 -10.34 -7.09 -11.90
N ILE A 12 -9.81 -5.86 -11.75
CA ILE A 12 -10.47 -4.66 -12.25
C ILE A 12 -10.25 -4.53 -13.76
N LEU A 13 -9.02 -4.74 -14.22
CA LEU A 13 -8.68 -4.66 -15.65
C LEU A 13 -9.50 -5.66 -16.48
N HIS A 14 -9.72 -6.87 -15.97
CA HIS A 14 -10.51 -7.90 -16.64
C HIS A 14 -12.01 -7.61 -16.72
N THR A 15 -12.50 -6.56 -16.07
CA THR A 15 -13.90 -6.11 -16.30
C THR A 15 -14.09 -5.44 -17.66
N GLY A 16 -12.98 -5.13 -18.36
CA GLY A 16 -13.01 -4.42 -19.65
C GLY A 16 -13.14 -2.89 -19.51
N CYS A 17 -13.05 -2.33 -18.29
CA CYS A 17 -13.07 -0.88 -18.11
C CYS A 17 -11.79 -0.23 -18.68
N GLU A 18 -11.88 1.03 -19.09
CA GLU A 18 -10.71 1.86 -19.33
C GLU A 18 -9.96 2.08 -18.01
N TYR A 19 -8.71 1.61 -17.97
CA TYR A 19 -7.91 1.61 -16.78
C TYR A 19 -6.74 2.59 -16.90
N CYS A 20 -6.67 3.57 -16.00
CA CYS A 20 -5.57 4.52 -15.92
C CYS A 20 -4.93 4.45 -14.53
N ALA A 21 -3.67 4.08 -14.48
CA ALA A 21 -2.86 4.09 -13.27
C ALA A 21 -1.96 5.32 -13.20
N ILE A 22 -1.64 5.77 -11.99
CA ILE A 22 -0.54 6.69 -11.71
C ILE A 22 0.32 6.10 -10.60
N GLU A 23 1.63 6.00 -10.86
CA GLU A 23 2.61 5.36 -9.97
C GLU A 23 3.87 6.22 -9.90
N LEU A 24 4.31 6.52 -8.68
CA LEU A 24 5.50 7.33 -8.43
C LEU A 24 6.80 6.57 -8.77
N GLY A 25 6.83 5.27 -8.49
CA GLY A 25 8.01 4.43 -8.63
C GLY A 25 8.27 3.99 -10.08
N GLU A 26 9.36 4.44 -10.68
CA GLU A 26 9.74 4.07 -12.06
C GLU A 26 9.84 2.55 -12.27
N HIS A 27 10.48 1.84 -11.32
CA HIS A 27 10.61 0.38 -11.40
C HIS A 27 9.27 -0.34 -11.28
N LEU A 28 8.35 0.19 -10.47
CA LEU A 28 6.99 -0.34 -10.33
C LEU A 28 6.17 -0.09 -11.60
N THR A 29 6.28 1.11 -12.17
CA THR A 29 5.68 1.45 -13.47
C THR A 29 6.17 0.51 -14.57
N ALA A 30 7.48 0.25 -14.64
CA ALA A 30 8.05 -0.69 -15.61
C ALA A 30 7.55 -2.14 -15.37
N ALA A 31 7.37 -2.55 -14.13
CA ALA A 31 6.79 -3.85 -13.80
C ALA A 31 5.33 -3.96 -14.26
N MET A 32 4.54 -2.91 -14.06
CA MET A 32 3.15 -2.82 -14.53
C MET A 32 3.04 -2.87 -16.04
N LEU A 33 3.90 -2.14 -16.74
CA LEU A 33 3.95 -2.17 -18.21
C LEU A 33 4.31 -3.56 -18.76
N ARG A 34 5.26 -4.25 -18.14
CA ARG A 34 5.58 -5.64 -18.53
C ARG A 34 4.40 -6.59 -18.31
N LYS A 35 3.62 -6.39 -17.24
CA LYS A 35 2.52 -7.29 -16.90
C LYS A 35 1.23 -6.99 -17.66
N TYR A 36 0.93 -5.72 -17.85
CA TYR A 36 -0.39 -5.29 -18.36
C TYR A 36 -0.32 -4.46 -19.65
N GLY A 37 0.86 -4.08 -20.12
CA GLY A 37 1.01 -3.22 -21.29
C GLY A 37 0.44 -3.78 -22.60
N ALA A 38 0.17 -5.08 -22.69
CA ALA A 38 -0.49 -5.70 -23.84
C ALA A 38 -2.03 -5.54 -23.83
N PHE A 39 -2.62 -5.12 -22.71
CA PHE A 39 -4.06 -4.87 -22.65
C PHE A 39 -4.39 -3.52 -23.28
N PRO A 40 -5.29 -3.46 -24.28
CA PRO A 40 -5.59 -2.22 -25.00
C PRO A 40 -6.28 -1.17 -24.14
N ASN A 41 -6.94 -1.58 -23.06
CA ASN A 41 -7.63 -0.73 -22.09
C ASN A 41 -6.78 -0.34 -20.88
N PHE A 42 -5.46 -0.66 -20.89
CA PHE A 42 -4.53 -0.32 -19.80
C PHE A 42 -3.65 0.87 -20.18
N SER A 43 -3.55 1.81 -19.25
CA SER A 43 -2.56 2.89 -19.31
C SER A 43 -1.96 3.17 -17.94
N ILE A 44 -0.71 3.61 -17.91
CA ILE A 44 -0.03 3.99 -16.67
C ILE A 44 0.84 5.23 -16.86
N LEU A 45 0.77 6.13 -15.91
CA LEU A 45 1.58 7.33 -15.80
C LEU A 45 2.65 7.10 -14.73
N ASN A 46 3.91 7.37 -15.04
CA ASN A 46 4.96 7.41 -14.04
C ASN A 46 5.13 8.87 -13.58
N ASP A 47 4.38 9.24 -12.54
CA ASP A 47 4.36 10.61 -12.05
C ASP A 47 3.87 10.67 -10.60
N ASP A 48 4.04 11.83 -9.96
CA ASP A 48 3.49 12.10 -8.62
C ASP A 48 2.03 12.54 -8.71
N PHE A 49 1.15 11.76 -8.11
CA PHE A 49 -0.28 12.10 -8.03
C PHE A 49 -0.52 13.49 -7.45
N ILE A 50 0.33 13.95 -6.51
CA ILE A 50 0.16 15.26 -5.85
C ILE A 50 0.25 16.39 -6.86
N THR A 51 1.23 16.34 -7.77
CA THR A 51 1.56 17.42 -8.69
C THR A 51 1.03 17.24 -10.10
N TYR A 52 0.72 15.99 -10.51
CA TYR A 52 0.28 15.69 -11.86
C TYR A 52 -1.04 16.37 -12.22
N ASP A 53 -1.08 17.04 -13.38
CA ASP A 53 -2.30 17.61 -13.95
C ASP A 53 -2.96 16.61 -14.90
N PHE A 54 -4.18 16.20 -14.57
CA PHE A 54 -4.98 15.27 -15.41
C PHE A 54 -5.68 15.97 -16.57
N GLY A 55 -5.49 17.28 -16.77
CA GLY A 55 -6.01 18.03 -17.94
C GLY A 55 -7.54 17.99 -18.06
N GLY A 56 -8.26 18.00 -16.94
CA GLY A 56 -9.73 17.92 -16.90
C GLY A 56 -10.31 16.52 -17.11
N LYS A 57 -9.46 15.48 -17.16
CA LYS A 57 -9.92 14.08 -17.20
C LYS A 57 -10.65 13.71 -15.90
N THR A 58 -11.77 13.00 -16.03
CA THR A 58 -12.56 12.53 -14.89
C THR A 58 -12.79 11.03 -14.94
N PHE A 59 -13.09 10.43 -13.79
CA PHE A 59 -13.20 8.99 -13.60
C PHE A 59 -14.52 8.61 -12.94
N ASP A 60 -15.04 7.44 -13.31
CA ASP A 60 -16.22 6.86 -12.64
C ASP A 60 -15.84 6.27 -11.28
N VAL A 61 -14.63 5.69 -11.20
CA VAL A 61 -14.09 5.09 -9.98
C VAL A 61 -12.62 5.47 -9.85
N ILE A 62 -12.24 5.92 -8.67
CA ILE A 62 -10.84 6.01 -8.26
C ILE A 62 -10.64 5.01 -7.13
N TYR A 63 -9.65 4.12 -7.25
CA TYR A 63 -9.32 3.23 -6.15
C TYR A 63 -7.87 3.33 -5.73
N SER A 64 -7.62 3.05 -4.46
CA SER A 64 -6.28 3.01 -3.87
C SER A 64 -6.18 1.88 -2.87
N ALA A 65 -5.22 0.99 -3.09
CA ALA A 65 -4.92 -0.11 -2.18
C ALA A 65 -3.59 0.15 -1.47
N ALA A 66 -3.66 0.50 -0.19
CA ALA A 66 -2.51 0.77 0.69
C ALA A 66 -1.57 1.90 0.20
N THR A 67 -2.10 2.89 -0.53
CA THR A 67 -1.29 4.00 -1.06
C THR A 67 -1.80 5.37 -0.62
N ILE A 68 -3.10 5.64 -0.68
CA ILE A 68 -3.65 6.99 -0.46
C ILE A 68 -3.26 7.60 0.90
N GLN A 69 -3.01 6.77 1.90
CA GLN A 69 -2.60 7.20 3.24
C GLN A 69 -1.20 7.87 3.29
N TRP A 70 -0.42 7.76 2.21
CA TRP A 70 0.89 8.41 2.09
C TRP A 70 0.79 9.84 1.55
N ILE A 71 -0.35 10.21 1.00
CA ILE A 71 -0.64 11.53 0.47
C ILE A 71 -1.22 12.38 1.61
N PRO A 72 -0.88 13.67 1.73
CA PRO A 72 -1.53 14.55 2.70
C PRO A 72 -3.06 14.50 2.55
N GLU A 73 -3.77 14.30 3.66
CA GLU A 73 -5.23 14.05 3.68
C GLU A 73 -6.02 15.04 2.83
N SER A 74 -5.75 16.33 2.99
CA SER A 74 -6.44 17.38 2.24
C SER A 74 -6.25 17.25 0.73
N ILE A 75 -5.03 16.91 0.27
CA ILE A 75 -4.75 16.71 -1.15
C ILE A 75 -5.40 15.41 -1.63
N ALA A 76 -5.26 14.33 -0.86
CA ALA A 76 -5.81 13.04 -1.21
C ALA A 76 -7.31 13.11 -1.47
N PHE A 77 -8.08 13.69 -0.56
CA PHE A 77 -9.52 13.77 -0.70
C PHE A 77 -9.95 14.86 -1.69
N THR A 78 -9.41 16.07 -1.62
CA THR A 78 -9.83 17.14 -2.55
C THR A 78 -9.54 16.75 -3.99
N LYS A 79 -8.32 16.30 -4.27
CA LYS A 79 -7.95 15.95 -5.66
C LYS A 79 -8.72 14.74 -6.19
N THR A 80 -8.95 13.71 -5.38
CA THR A 80 -9.79 12.58 -5.82
C THR A 80 -11.24 12.98 -6.01
N PHE A 81 -11.77 13.90 -5.19
CA PHE A 81 -13.13 14.42 -5.35
C PHE A 81 -13.28 15.17 -6.68
N ASP A 82 -12.35 16.06 -6.99
CA ASP A 82 -12.36 16.86 -8.22
C ASP A 82 -12.19 16.01 -9.49
N LEU A 83 -11.48 14.89 -9.38
CA LEU A 83 -11.25 13.94 -10.48
C LEU A 83 -12.41 12.97 -10.68
N LEU A 84 -13.35 12.86 -9.75
CA LEU A 84 -14.50 11.98 -9.92
C LEU A 84 -15.62 12.68 -10.68
N LYS A 85 -16.26 11.92 -11.57
CA LYS A 85 -17.54 12.34 -12.17
C LYS A 85 -18.61 12.49 -11.09
N PRO A 86 -19.66 13.29 -11.32
CA PRO A 86 -20.83 13.27 -10.45
C PRO A 86 -21.39 11.86 -10.26
N GLY A 87 -21.52 11.42 -9.00
CA GLY A 87 -21.92 10.04 -8.67
C GLY A 87 -20.78 9.00 -8.73
N GLY A 88 -19.56 9.42 -9.03
CA GLY A 88 -18.37 8.55 -9.02
C GLY A 88 -17.96 8.10 -7.61
N THR A 89 -17.14 7.07 -7.52
CA THR A 89 -16.80 6.41 -6.26
C THR A 89 -15.30 6.47 -5.98
N LEU A 90 -14.91 6.87 -4.76
CA LEU A 90 -13.58 6.66 -4.22
C LEU A 90 -13.55 5.37 -3.39
N ALA A 91 -12.79 4.37 -3.82
CA ALA A 91 -12.63 3.10 -3.12
C ALA A 91 -11.24 3.03 -2.48
N MET A 92 -11.19 3.03 -1.16
CA MET A 92 -9.94 2.98 -0.39
C MET A 92 -9.84 1.63 0.33
N MET A 93 -8.73 0.94 0.12
CA MET A 93 -8.47 -0.37 0.70
C MET A 93 -7.21 -0.33 1.54
N ARG A 94 -7.23 -0.99 2.68
CA ARG A 94 -6.03 -1.23 3.49
C ARG A 94 -6.10 -2.60 4.13
N THR A 95 -4.94 -3.20 4.35
CA THR A 95 -4.82 -4.38 5.19
C THR A 95 -4.46 -3.94 6.61
N GLN A 96 -5.15 -4.50 7.58
CA GLN A 96 -4.81 -4.38 8.99
C GLN A 96 -4.59 -5.78 9.53
N SER A 97 -3.35 -6.09 9.86
CA SER A 97 -2.99 -7.40 10.36
C SER A 97 -3.12 -7.45 11.89
N ASP A 98 -3.66 -8.55 12.39
CA ASP A 98 -3.59 -8.90 13.80
C ASP A 98 -2.50 -9.97 13.97
N TYR A 99 -1.34 -9.55 14.42
CA TYR A 99 -0.20 -10.44 14.64
C TYR A 99 -0.16 -10.97 16.08
N LYS A 100 -0.83 -10.30 17.01
CA LYS A 100 -0.74 -10.62 18.43
C LYS A 100 -1.67 -11.76 18.85
N THR A 101 -2.93 -11.67 18.47
CA THR A 101 -3.97 -12.60 18.91
C THR A 101 -3.67 -14.07 18.58
N PRO A 102 -3.15 -14.41 17.38
CA PRO A 102 -2.85 -15.80 17.05
C PRO A 102 -1.71 -16.42 17.86
N ASN A 103 -0.67 -15.63 18.19
CA ASN A 103 0.49 -16.09 18.94
C ASN A 103 1.20 -14.90 19.65
N GLU A 104 0.80 -14.62 20.88
CA GLU A 104 1.33 -13.51 21.67
C GLU A 104 2.83 -13.67 21.95
N ALA A 105 3.31 -14.87 22.23
CA ALA A 105 4.73 -15.12 22.53
C ALA A 105 5.61 -14.87 21.29
N LEU A 106 5.15 -15.27 20.11
CA LEU A 106 5.85 -14.95 18.86
C LEU A 106 5.82 -13.45 18.58
N TYR A 107 4.67 -12.81 18.78
CA TYR A 107 4.54 -11.37 18.62
C TYR A 107 5.55 -10.61 19.50
N ASP A 108 5.66 -10.96 20.78
CA ASP A 108 6.58 -10.29 21.71
C ASP A 108 8.05 -10.46 21.27
N ARG A 109 8.46 -11.66 20.83
CA ARG A 109 9.80 -11.89 20.28
C ARG A 109 10.07 -11.05 19.04
N ILE A 110 9.09 -10.94 18.14
CA ILE A 110 9.19 -10.09 16.95
C ILE A 110 9.35 -8.63 17.38
N GLN A 111 8.59 -8.15 18.39
CA GLN A 111 8.74 -6.77 18.89
C GLN A 111 10.13 -6.50 19.49
N GLU A 112 10.75 -7.49 20.13
CA GLU A 112 12.14 -7.38 20.62
C GLU A 112 13.12 -7.19 19.45
N VAL A 113 12.94 -7.90 18.34
CA VAL A 113 13.75 -7.73 17.13
C VAL A 113 13.57 -6.34 16.54
N TYR A 114 12.33 -5.84 16.45
CA TYR A 114 12.04 -4.47 16.01
C TYR A 114 12.72 -3.44 16.92
N ALA A 115 12.59 -3.57 18.22
CA ALA A 115 13.21 -2.66 19.18
C ALA A 115 14.73 -2.62 19.07
N ALA A 116 15.35 -3.78 18.82
CA ALA A 116 16.81 -3.89 18.72
C ALA A 116 17.38 -3.39 17.40
N TYR A 117 16.75 -3.71 16.29
CA TYR A 117 17.35 -3.59 14.96
C TYR A 117 16.58 -2.75 13.96
N PHE A 118 15.30 -2.45 14.17
CA PHE A 118 14.56 -1.55 13.30
C PHE A 118 14.99 -0.11 13.56
N LYS A 119 16.08 0.31 12.92
CA LYS A 119 16.68 1.63 13.05
C LYS A 119 16.68 2.31 11.68
N PRO A 120 15.54 2.85 11.22
CA PRO A 120 15.51 3.62 9.99
C PRO A 120 16.44 4.83 10.13
N GLU A 121 17.12 5.21 9.05
CA GLU A 121 17.95 6.42 9.06
C GLU A 121 17.10 7.64 9.41
N ALA A 122 17.71 8.58 10.17
CA ALA A 122 17.04 9.80 10.61
C ALA A 122 16.54 10.67 9.44
N ALA A 123 17.12 10.52 8.26
CA ALA A 123 16.67 11.20 7.04
C ALA A 123 15.35 10.59 6.49
N TYR A 124 15.06 9.34 6.80
CA TYR A 124 13.81 8.68 6.49
C TYR A 124 12.86 8.85 7.67
N VAL A 125 12.48 10.07 7.95
CA VAL A 125 11.39 10.32 8.88
C VAL A 125 10.10 9.88 8.18
N TYR A 126 9.80 8.61 8.38
CA TYR A 126 8.49 8.06 8.12
C TYR A 126 7.49 8.81 9.03
N LYS A 127 7.00 9.93 8.53
CA LYS A 127 5.80 10.50 9.12
C LYS A 127 4.76 9.41 8.96
N GLN A 128 4.36 8.79 10.05
CA GLN A 128 3.16 7.98 10.08
C GLN A 128 2.02 8.84 9.52
N GLY A 129 1.95 8.92 8.21
CA GLY A 129 0.93 9.60 7.47
C GLY A 129 -0.18 8.60 7.26
N GLY A 130 -1.07 8.52 8.16
CA GLY A 130 -2.33 7.83 7.96
C GLY A 130 -3.40 8.80 8.40
N PHE A 131 -4.47 8.84 7.67
CA PHE A 131 -5.66 9.58 8.07
C PHE A 131 -6.86 8.61 8.12
N PRO A 132 -7.86 8.89 8.97
CA PRO A 132 -9.07 8.10 9.00
C PRO A 132 -9.82 8.22 7.66
N TYR A 133 -10.10 7.11 6.99
CA TYR A 133 -10.88 7.13 5.74
C TYR A 133 -12.31 7.66 5.97
N ALA A 134 -12.81 7.55 7.20
CA ALA A 134 -14.07 8.14 7.64
C ALA A 134 -14.11 9.68 7.57
N ASN A 135 -12.97 10.35 7.34
CA ASN A 135 -12.93 11.79 7.12
C ASN A 135 -13.38 12.22 5.71
N ALA A 136 -13.55 11.28 4.77
CA ALA A 136 -13.98 11.60 3.41
C ALA A 136 -15.20 12.54 3.33
N PRO A 137 -16.23 12.43 4.19
CA PRO A 137 -17.37 13.36 4.18
C PRO A 137 -16.98 14.82 4.45
N LEU A 138 -15.88 15.09 5.14
CA LEU A 138 -15.38 16.48 5.37
C LEU A 138 -14.93 17.16 4.08
N TYR A 139 -14.71 16.38 3.02
CA TYR A 139 -14.25 16.83 1.70
C TYR A 139 -15.32 16.72 0.61
N GLY A 140 -16.60 16.55 1.01
CA GLY A 140 -17.74 16.53 0.09
C GLY A 140 -18.22 15.15 -0.35
N PHE A 141 -17.53 14.08 0.02
CA PHE A 141 -18.00 12.72 -0.26
C PHE A 141 -19.26 12.41 0.55
N THR A 142 -20.18 11.68 -0.07
CA THR A 142 -21.42 11.20 0.54
C THR A 142 -21.51 9.69 0.47
N GLY A 143 -22.37 9.07 1.27
CA GLY A 143 -22.59 7.63 1.21
C GLY A 143 -21.36 6.81 1.67
N PHE A 144 -20.59 7.30 2.66
CA PHE A 144 -19.47 6.56 3.19
C PHE A 144 -19.92 5.20 3.74
N GLU A 145 -19.30 4.13 3.24
CA GLU A 145 -19.49 2.76 3.71
C GLU A 145 -18.14 2.13 4.06
N GLU A 146 -18.10 1.37 5.14
CA GLU A 146 -16.94 0.53 5.48
C GLU A 146 -17.34 -0.94 5.41
N ARG A 147 -16.53 -1.73 4.73
CA ARG A 147 -16.68 -3.19 4.67
C ARG A 147 -15.40 -3.86 5.12
N ARG A 148 -15.51 -4.87 5.96
CA ARG A 148 -14.37 -5.64 6.49
C ARG A 148 -14.42 -7.06 5.96
N TYR A 149 -13.30 -7.50 5.43
CA TYR A 149 -13.10 -8.86 4.96
C TYR A 149 -12.00 -9.49 5.80
N TYR A 150 -12.24 -10.68 6.28
CA TYR A 150 -11.29 -11.40 7.13
C TYR A 150 -10.64 -12.50 6.33
N GLY A 151 -9.34 -12.65 6.50
CA GLY A 151 -8.54 -13.70 5.90
C GLY A 151 -7.42 -14.12 6.85
N LYS A 152 -6.87 -15.30 6.62
CA LYS A 152 -5.72 -15.84 7.34
C LYS A 152 -4.63 -16.19 6.34
N ARG A 153 -3.41 -15.92 6.69
CA ARG A 153 -2.23 -16.38 5.97
C ARG A 153 -1.23 -16.93 6.97
N GLU A 154 -0.73 -18.11 6.70
CA GLU A 154 0.32 -18.75 7.47
C GLU A 154 1.64 -18.61 6.72
N PHE A 155 2.73 -18.49 7.44
CA PHE A 155 4.06 -18.32 6.90
C PHE A 155 5.02 -19.25 7.65
N ASN A 156 5.91 -19.91 6.95
CA ASN A 156 7.14 -20.38 7.55
C ASN A 156 8.14 -19.21 7.71
N ALA A 157 9.31 -19.45 8.32
CA ALA A 157 10.26 -18.39 8.62
C ALA A 157 10.76 -17.66 7.36
N GLU A 158 11.08 -18.38 6.28
CA GLU A 158 11.55 -17.79 5.03
C GLU A 158 10.47 -16.98 4.32
N GLU A 159 9.24 -17.48 4.31
CA GLU A 159 8.09 -16.78 3.74
C GLU A 159 7.78 -15.50 4.52
N TYR A 160 7.88 -15.55 5.86
CA TYR A 160 7.66 -14.38 6.70
C TYR A 160 8.71 -13.30 6.47
N VAL A 161 9.99 -13.68 6.44
CA VAL A 161 11.10 -12.76 6.13
C VAL A 161 10.92 -12.16 4.74
N SER A 162 10.57 -12.96 3.74
CA SER A 162 10.31 -12.50 2.39
C SER A 162 9.13 -11.52 2.35
N PHE A 163 8.05 -11.81 3.06
CA PHE A 163 6.88 -10.95 3.17
C PHE A 163 7.24 -9.60 3.82
N VAL A 164 7.91 -9.61 4.98
CA VAL A 164 8.36 -8.39 5.66
C VAL A 164 9.34 -7.59 4.78
N GLY A 165 10.19 -8.27 4.03
CA GLY A 165 11.12 -7.67 3.07
C GLY A 165 10.46 -6.95 1.90
N THR A 166 9.15 -7.09 1.71
CA THR A 166 8.40 -6.30 0.70
C THR A 166 7.94 -4.93 1.22
N HIS A 167 8.05 -4.67 2.52
CA HIS A 167 7.64 -3.40 3.09
C HIS A 167 8.65 -2.30 2.78
N CYS A 168 8.17 -1.16 2.31
CA CYS A 168 9.00 -0.06 1.83
C CYS A 168 9.95 0.52 2.89
N ASP A 169 9.53 0.55 4.15
CA ASP A 169 10.30 1.00 5.31
C ASP A 169 11.35 -0.02 5.79
N HIS A 170 11.19 -1.29 5.46
CA HIS A 170 12.11 -2.36 5.82
C HIS A 170 13.23 -2.54 4.77
N ILE A 171 12.90 -2.32 3.49
CA ILE A 171 13.87 -2.42 2.39
C ILE A 171 15.01 -1.41 2.54
N VAL A 172 14.71 -0.23 3.08
CA VAL A 172 15.66 0.89 3.21
C VAL A 172 16.48 0.86 4.51
N LEU A 173 16.33 -0.17 5.34
CA LEU A 173 17.16 -0.29 6.55
C LEU A 173 18.64 -0.36 6.19
N PRO A 174 19.50 0.45 6.87
CA PRO A 174 20.94 0.43 6.62
C PRO A 174 21.61 -0.81 7.23
N GLU A 175 22.71 -1.24 6.62
CA GLU A 175 23.60 -2.22 7.25
C GLU A 175 24.34 -1.60 8.45
N PRO A 176 24.63 -2.37 9.52
CA PRO A 176 24.37 -3.81 9.69
C PRO A 176 22.98 -4.12 10.27
N TYR A 177 22.13 -3.13 10.46
CA TYR A 177 20.80 -3.30 11.10
C TYR A 177 19.89 -4.17 10.24
N ARG A 178 19.94 -3.98 8.92
CA ARG A 178 19.10 -4.74 7.97
C ARG A 178 19.33 -6.25 8.09
N SER A 179 20.58 -6.71 7.97
CA SER A 179 20.91 -8.13 8.09
C SER A 179 20.47 -8.68 9.44
N ARG A 180 20.83 -8.00 10.53
CA ARG A 180 20.47 -8.43 11.90
C ARG A 180 18.96 -8.46 12.14
N PHE A 181 18.23 -7.53 11.54
CA PHE A 181 16.79 -7.48 11.63
C PHE A 181 16.14 -8.70 10.98
N PHE A 182 16.48 -9.01 9.73
CA PHE A 182 15.91 -10.15 9.02
C PHE A 182 16.33 -11.49 9.61
N ASP A 183 17.57 -11.64 10.05
CA ASP A 183 18.05 -12.83 10.76
C ASP A 183 17.33 -13.01 12.10
N GLY A 184 17.11 -11.92 12.82
CA GLY A 184 16.34 -11.93 14.08
C GLY A 184 14.88 -12.37 13.86
N LEU A 185 14.23 -11.87 12.82
CA LEU A 185 12.87 -12.29 12.46
C LEU A 185 12.80 -13.77 12.11
N ARG A 186 13.74 -14.25 11.25
CA ARG A 186 13.83 -15.66 10.88
C ARG A 186 13.92 -16.54 12.14
N LYS A 187 14.89 -16.22 13.01
CA LYS A 187 15.09 -16.96 14.26
C LYS A 187 13.85 -16.93 15.16
N ALA A 188 13.19 -15.78 15.31
CA ALA A 188 12.00 -15.66 16.14
C ALA A 188 10.87 -16.59 15.67
N VAL A 189 10.69 -16.73 14.35
CA VAL A 189 9.67 -17.62 13.78
C VAL A 189 10.08 -19.08 13.89
N GLU A 190 11.35 -19.45 13.61
CA GLU A 190 11.85 -20.82 13.75
C GLU A 190 11.75 -21.35 15.20
N ASP A 191 12.06 -20.48 16.18
CA ASP A 191 11.99 -20.83 17.60
C ASP A 191 10.53 -20.96 18.11
N ALA A 192 9.56 -20.51 17.32
CA ALA A 192 8.14 -20.56 17.70
C ALA A 192 7.42 -21.85 17.18
N GLY A 193 8.07 -22.60 16.29
CA GLY A 193 7.58 -23.88 15.74
C GLY A 193 6.79 -23.71 14.47
#